data_63cffb03b6a5911b3f87b99d7c11a1d8
#
_entry.id   63cffb03b6a5911b3f87b99d7c11a1d8
#
_cell.length_a   1.000
_cell.length_b   1.000
_cell.length_c   1.000
_cell.angle_alpha   90.00
_cell.angle_beta   90.00
_cell.angle_gamma   90.00
#
_symmetry.space_group_name_H-M   'P 1'
#
loop_
_entity.id
_entity.type
_entity.pdbx_description
1 polymer ?
#
loop_
_entity_poly.entity_id
_entity_poly.type
_entity_poly.pdbx_seq_one_letter_code
_entity_poly.pdbx_strand_id
1 'polypeptide(L)'
;MKKLFSLVLALSLALGLAACGPKEAPETETTPPAAETTPASESPAPETETPAAEKTTVRLGLLNGPTGMGAAKLLADNDAGETANHYEVTLGSDPSSEIVPKLNNGELDMAALPTNVAANLYNKTGKVQLLALNTLGVLHILENGDTVNSLADLSGKTLYAINQGTNTEYVLDYLLTQSGLDPETDVDIQWKASEEVTSLMAAGEIDLCMLPVPAATTVLAQNPDVRDAVDLSDAWTESGAAGTFTMGCVVVRTEFAQEHPEAVSDFLAEYEASINFIKDDPEAGAALIEQYGIVPKAAIAQAAIPQANMIFVAGADMKSISSYYEVLFAADPESIGGSIPDDAFYYIAE
;
A
#
# COMPACT_ATOMS: atom_id res chain seq x y z
N MET A 1 33.05 3.08 38.36
CA MET A 1 32.84 4.12 39.37
C MET A 1 31.39 4.58 39.21
N LYS A 2 30.42 3.97 39.88
CA LYS A 2 29.82 4.31 41.19
C LYS A 2 29.31 5.74 41.25
N LYS A 3 27.99 5.93 41.27
CA LYS A 3 27.03 6.31 42.33
C LYS A 3 25.73 6.76 41.68
N LEU A 4 24.55 6.15 41.80
CA LEU A 4 23.61 6.06 42.93
C LEU A 4 23.28 7.40 43.63
N PHE A 5 22.00 7.75 43.60
CA PHE A 5 21.18 8.32 44.69
C PHE A 5 19.76 8.50 44.18
N SER A 6 18.74 7.72 44.58
CA SER A 6 17.90 7.70 45.81
C SER A 6 16.89 8.87 45.87
N LEU A 7 15.64 8.54 45.67
CA LEU A 7 14.50 8.35 46.58
C LEU A 7 14.15 9.55 47.47
N VAL A 8 12.94 10.12 47.34
CA VAL A 8 12.13 10.53 48.51
C VAL A 8 10.63 10.47 48.15
N LEU A 9 9.94 9.77 49.01
CA LEU A 9 8.52 9.48 49.23
C LEU A 9 7.92 10.61 50.04
N ALA A 10 6.69 11.07 49.79
CA ALA A 10 5.86 11.70 50.79
C ALA A 10 4.35 11.49 50.53
N LEU A 11 3.80 10.79 51.42
CA LEU A 11 2.41 10.43 51.71
C LEU A 11 1.72 11.58 52.44
N SER A 12 0.48 11.93 52.13
CA SER A 12 -0.40 12.59 53.08
C SER A 12 -1.88 12.25 52.82
N LEU A 13 -2.38 11.57 53.79
CA LEU A 13 -3.77 11.17 54.06
C LEU A 13 -4.43 12.29 54.87
N ALA A 14 -5.69 12.64 54.57
CA ALA A 14 -6.57 13.25 55.55
C ALA A 14 -8.03 12.94 55.27
N LEU A 15 -8.62 12.24 56.22
CA LEU A 15 -10.04 11.94 56.42
C LEU A 15 -10.84 13.19 56.82
N GLY A 16 -12.10 13.20 56.52
CA GLY A 16 -13.10 14.10 57.10
C GLY A 16 -14.51 13.53 57.03
N LEU A 17 -14.93 12.87 58.09
CA LEU A 17 -16.31 12.46 58.41
C LEU A 17 -17.06 13.58 59.12
N ALA A 18 -18.40 13.68 58.93
CA ALA A 18 -19.45 13.94 59.90
C ALA A 18 -20.77 14.22 59.18
N ALA A 19 -21.83 13.53 59.26
CA ALA A 19 -22.67 12.94 60.32
C ALA A 19 -23.95 13.76 60.56
N CYS A 20 -25.08 13.01 60.64
CA CYS A 20 -26.36 13.23 61.37
C CYS A 20 -27.34 14.26 60.81
N GLY A 21 -28.64 14.01 60.72
CA GLY A 21 -29.60 13.03 61.21
C GLY A 21 -31.00 13.61 61.16
N PRO A 22 -32.06 12.92 61.51
CA PRO A 22 -33.39 13.07 60.91
C PRO A 22 -34.38 13.95 61.70
N LYS A 23 -35.53 14.32 61.11
CA LYS A 23 -36.70 14.74 61.85
C LYS A 23 -38.01 14.36 61.15
N GLU A 24 -38.87 13.75 61.92
CA GLU A 24 -40.19 13.18 61.68
C GLU A 24 -41.30 14.15 61.32
N ALA A 25 -42.34 13.56 60.82
CA ALA A 25 -43.65 13.85 60.32
C ALA A 25 -44.53 14.83 61.17
N PRO A 26 -45.76 15.23 60.71
CA PRO A 26 -46.88 14.30 60.84
C PRO A 26 -47.92 14.29 59.68
N GLU A 27 -48.71 13.21 59.72
CA GLU A 27 -49.83 12.82 58.89
C GLU A 27 -50.95 13.80 58.93
N THR A 28 -51.73 13.88 57.83
CA THR A 28 -53.18 14.09 57.87
C THR A 28 -53.87 13.39 56.69
N GLU A 29 -54.71 12.48 57.02
CA GLU A 29 -55.67 11.79 56.14
C GLU A 29 -56.65 12.74 55.48
N THR A 30 -57.06 12.49 54.27
CA THR A 30 -58.48 12.55 53.79
C THR A 30 -58.63 11.76 52.48
N THR A 31 -59.62 10.95 52.44
CA THR A 31 -60.03 9.99 51.39
C THR A 31 -61.00 10.68 50.37
N PRO A 32 -61.42 9.97 49.25
CA PRO A 32 -61.35 10.44 47.88
C PRO A 32 -62.68 10.95 47.28
N PRO A 33 -62.64 11.31 46.01
CA PRO A 33 -63.57 10.66 45.08
C PRO A 33 -63.00 10.36 43.66
N ALA A 34 -63.44 9.19 43.20
CA ALA A 34 -63.90 8.78 41.85
C ALA A 34 -63.06 9.07 40.59
N ALA A 35 -62.54 7.99 40.02
CA ALA A 35 -62.44 7.55 38.63
C ALA A 35 -62.64 8.55 37.47
N GLU A 36 -61.55 8.72 36.73
CA GLU A 36 -61.59 8.92 35.28
C GLU A 36 -60.48 8.08 34.65
N THR A 37 -60.88 7.15 33.79
CA THR A 37 -60.06 6.25 33.01
C THR A 37 -59.41 7.03 31.86
N THR A 38 -58.10 7.21 31.92
CA THR A 38 -57.29 7.62 30.77
C THR A 38 -56.58 6.38 30.17
N PRO A 39 -56.56 6.23 28.85
CA PRO A 39 -55.98 5.04 28.22
C PRO A 39 -54.47 4.95 28.46
N ALA A 40 -54.03 3.75 28.72
CA ALA A 40 -52.63 3.40 28.89
C ALA A 40 -51.83 3.81 27.64
N SER A 41 -50.83 4.67 27.83
CA SER A 41 -49.75 4.88 26.88
C SER A 41 -48.95 3.61 26.84
N GLU A 42 -49.00 2.90 25.71
CA GLU A 42 -48.07 1.80 25.41
C GLU A 42 -46.66 2.37 25.44
N SER A 43 -45.86 1.88 26.39
CA SER A 43 -44.41 2.05 26.37
C SER A 43 -43.88 1.37 25.11
N PRO A 44 -43.05 2.02 24.28
CA PRO A 44 -42.44 1.31 23.18
C PRO A 44 -41.61 0.14 23.72
N ALA A 45 -41.83 -1.04 23.11
CA ALA A 45 -41.01 -2.20 23.38
C ALA A 45 -39.52 -1.84 23.16
N PRO A 46 -38.58 -2.38 23.94
CA PRO A 46 -37.16 -2.18 23.65
C PRO A 46 -36.90 -2.67 22.24
N GLU A 47 -36.38 -1.78 21.39
CA GLU A 47 -35.81 -2.16 20.12
C GLU A 47 -34.76 -3.22 20.41
N THR A 48 -34.99 -4.43 19.91
CA THR A 48 -34.01 -5.48 19.92
C THR A 48 -32.90 -5.02 19.02
N GLU A 49 -31.80 -4.52 19.59
CA GLU A 49 -30.56 -4.28 18.83
C GLU A 49 -30.22 -5.61 18.15
N THR A 50 -30.34 -5.65 16.84
CA THR A 50 -29.82 -6.73 16.01
C THR A 50 -28.32 -6.80 16.33
N PRO A 51 -27.77 -7.93 16.75
CA PRO A 51 -26.33 -8.03 16.96
C PRO A 51 -25.62 -7.56 15.68
N ALA A 52 -24.69 -6.63 15.80
CA ALA A 52 -23.85 -6.24 14.68
C ALA A 52 -23.22 -7.54 14.11
N ALA A 53 -23.39 -7.75 12.81
CA ALA A 53 -22.80 -8.91 12.14
C ALA A 53 -21.29 -8.91 12.46
N GLU A 54 -20.75 -10.06 12.88
CA GLU A 54 -19.33 -10.18 13.13
C GLU A 54 -18.58 -9.92 11.82
N LYS A 55 -17.65 -8.96 11.83
CA LYS A 55 -16.83 -8.62 10.67
C LYS A 55 -15.92 -9.79 10.32
N THR A 56 -15.77 -10.07 9.03
CA THR A 56 -14.78 -11.04 8.57
C THR A 56 -13.37 -10.50 8.83
N THR A 57 -12.52 -11.29 9.45
CA THR A 57 -11.11 -10.94 9.62
C THR A 57 -10.36 -11.24 8.32
N VAL A 58 -9.68 -10.24 7.77
CA VAL A 58 -8.83 -10.32 6.59
C VAL A 58 -7.38 -10.05 7.01
N ARG A 59 -6.51 -11.03 6.85
CA ARG A 59 -5.07 -10.90 7.13
C ARG A 59 -4.39 -10.35 5.88
N LEU A 60 -4.03 -9.05 5.94
CA LEU A 60 -3.54 -8.28 4.81
C LEU A 60 -2.03 -8.04 4.90
N GLY A 61 -1.28 -8.50 3.91
CA GLY A 61 0.13 -8.17 3.71
C GLY A 61 0.30 -6.89 2.89
N LEU A 62 1.13 -5.97 3.36
CA LEU A 62 1.49 -4.75 2.63
C LEU A 62 3.00 -4.63 2.53
N LEU A 63 3.46 -3.87 1.54
CA LEU A 63 4.87 -3.53 1.37
C LEU A 63 5.11 -2.05 1.62
N ASN A 64 6.29 -1.72 2.12
CA ASN A 64 6.77 -0.35 2.16
C ASN A 64 6.86 0.25 0.74
N GLY A 65 6.60 1.55 0.62
CA GLY A 65 6.67 2.27 -0.65
C GLY A 65 5.37 2.26 -1.45
N PRO A 66 5.43 2.50 -2.79
CA PRO A 66 4.26 2.84 -3.61
C PRO A 66 3.13 1.80 -3.55
N THR A 67 3.49 0.51 -3.58
CA THR A 67 2.53 -0.60 -3.55
C THR A 67 1.69 -0.65 -2.27
N GLY A 68 2.22 -0.13 -1.15
CA GLY A 68 1.51 -0.05 0.13
C GLY A 68 0.80 1.27 0.38
N MET A 69 1.24 2.37 -0.29
CA MET A 69 0.74 3.72 -0.01
C MET A 69 -0.78 3.83 -0.15
N GLY A 70 -1.35 3.17 -1.17
CA GLY A 70 -2.78 3.20 -1.44
C GLY A 70 -3.67 2.63 -0.33
N ALA A 71 -3.10 1.84 0.60
CA ALA A 71 -3.85 1.25 1.71
C ALA A 71 -3.96 2.16 2.95
N ALA A 72 -3.25 3.28 3.03
CA ALA A 72 -3.09 4.03 4.29
C ALA A 72 -4.43 4.55 4.86
N LYS A 73 -5.38 4.96 4.02
CA LYS A 73 -6.72 5.37 4.49
C LYS A 73 -7.55 4.17 4.95
N LEU A 74 -7.47 3.03 4.26
CA LEU A 74 -8.11 1.78 4.69
C LEU A 74 -7.65 1.38 6.09
N LEU A 75 -6.35 1.52 6.40
CA LEU A 75 -5.82 1.24 7.74
C LEU A 75 -6.41 2.18 8.79
N ALA A 76 -6.55 3.47 8.47
CA ALA A 76 -7.14 4.45 9.38
C ALA A 76 -8.63 4.15 9.65
N ASP A 77 -9.38 3.78 8.62
CA ASP A 77 -10.79 3.40 8.75
C ASP A 77 -10.95 2.10 9.56
N ASN A 78 -10.04 1.13 9.37
CA ASN A 78 -10.01 -0.09 10.17
C ASN A 78 -9.77 0.19 11.66
N ASP A 79 -8.80 1.05 11.98
CA ASP A 79 -8.52 1.46 13.36
C ASP A 79 -9.70 2.22 13.99
N ALA A 80 -10.45 2.98 13.18
CA ALA A 80 -11.68 3.66 13.60
C ALA A 80 -12.89 2.69 13.71
N GLY A 81 -12.77 1.46 13.23
CA GLY A 81 -13.86 0.49 13.20
C GLY A 81 -14.91 0.75 12.11
N GLU A 82 -14.57 1.57 11.11
CA GLU A 82 -15.47 2.03 10.04
C GLU A 82 -15.50 1.12 8.81
N THR A 83 -14.58 0.16 8.70
CA THR A 83 -14.53 -0.83 7.60
C THR A 83 -15.58 -1.93 7.75
N ALA A 84 -16.02 -2.54 6.67
CA ALA A 84 -16.90 -3.71 6.67
C ALA A 84 -16.19 -4.96 7.21
N ASN A 85 -14.93 -5.15 6.80
CA ASN A 85 -14.06 -6.19 7.34
C ASN A 85 -13.27 -5.70 8.56
N HIS A 86 -12.59 -6.63 9.24
CA HIS A 86 -11.54 -6.33 10.20
C HIS A 86 -10.19 -6.72 9.60
N TYR A 87 -9.27 -5.76 9.43
CA TYR A 87 -7.97 -6.01 8.81
C TYR A 87 -6.88 -6.19 9.86
N GLU A 88 -6.24 -7.37 9.84
CA GLU A 88 -4.99 -7.63 10.56
C GLU A 88 -3.82 -7.44 9.59
N VAL A 89 -3.01 -6.40 9.81
CA VAL A 89 -2.03 -5.96 8.82
C VAL A 89 -0.62 -6.42 9.17
N THR A 90 0.09 -6.96 8.19
CA THR A 90 1.53 -7.22 8.22
C THR A 90 2.22 -6.32 7.20
N LEU A 91 3.08 -5.42 7.66
CA LEU A 91 3.91 -4.59 6.79
C LEU A 91 5.28 -5.25 6.63
N GLY A 92 5.75 -5.39 5.40
CA GLY A 92 7.06 -5.96 5.06
C GLY A 92 7.86 -5.06 4.11
N SER A 93 9.14 -5.34 4.01
CA SER A 93 10.07 -4.64 3.11
C SER A 93 10.48 -5.49 1.90
N ASP A 94 10.47 -6.82 2.07
CA ASP A 94 10.82 -7.77 1.02
C ASP A 94 9.65 -8.73 0.73
N PRO A 95 9.10 -8.70 -0.50
CA PRO A 95 7.95 -9.52 -0.85
C PRO A 95 8.27 -11.02 -0.80
N SER A 96 9.46 -11.43 -1.21
CA SER A 96 9.83 -12.84 -1.40
C SER A 96 10.13 -13.55 -0.09
N SER A 97 10.74 -12.87 0.87
CA SER A 97 11.12 -13.46 2.16
C SER A 97 10.12 -13.21 3.28
N GLU A 98 9.32 -12.12 3.22
CA GLU A 98 8.43 -11.72 4.31
C GLU A 98 6.96 -11.95 4.03
N ILE A 99 6.48 -11.74 2.79
CA ILE A 99 5.04 -11.76 2.45
C ILE A 99 4.63 -13.07 1.76
N VAL A 100 5.35 -13.46 0.69
CA VAL A 100 5.01 -14.66 -0.10
C VAL A 100 4.96 -15.94 0.73
N PRO A 101 5.90 -16.23 1.67
CA PRO A 101 5.80 -17.40 2.51
C PRO A 101 4.54 -17.44 3.37
N LYS A 102 4.09 -16.29 3.89
CA LYS A 102 2.88 -16.17 4.71
C LYS A 102 1.60 -16.40 3.90
N LEU A 103 1.54 -15.89 2.65
CA LEU A 103 0.46 -16.22 1.72
C LEU A 103 0.40 -17.73 1.45
N ASN A 104 1.55 -18.34 1.13
CA ASN A 104 1.62 -19.76 0.85
C ASN A 104 1.17 -20.65 2.00
N ASN A 105 1.49 -20.24 3.24
CA ASN A 105 1.19 -20.99 4.45
C ASN A 105 -0.23 -20.68 5.00
N GLY A 106 -0.97 -19.75 4.35
CA GLY A 106 -2.29 -19.34 4.82
C GLY A 106 -2.26 -18.45 6.08
N GLU A 107 -1.13 -17.83 6.38
CA GLU A 107 -1.00 -16.83 7.45
C GLU A 107 -1.47 -15.43 7.00
N LEU A 108 -1.52 -15.20 5.68
CA LEU A 108 -2.15 -14.04 5.06
C LEU A 108 -3.24 -14.51 4.09
N ASP A 109 -4.26 -13.69 3.91
CA ASP A 109 -5.38 -13.94 3.00
C ASP A 109 -5.25 -13.12 1.72
N MET A 110 -4.78 -11.88 1.85
CA MET A 110 -4.52 -10.95 0.76
C MET A 110 -3.14 -10.30 0.91
N ALA A 111 -2.53 -9.90 -0.19
CA ALA A 111 -1.30 -9.11 -0.11
C ALA A 111 -1.09 -8.19 -1.31
N ALA A 112 -0.52 -7.00 -1.05
CA ALA A 112 0.05 -6.15 -2.07
C ALA A 112 1.46 -6.65 -2.43
N LEU A 113 1.69 -6.89 -3.73
CA LEU A 113 2.93 -7.49 -4.27
C LEU A 113 3.37 -6.79 -5.56
N PRO A 114 4.66 -6.89 -5.92
CA PRO A 114 5.08 -6.65 -7.30
C PRO A 114 4.37 -7.63 -8.25
N THR A 115 3.97 -7.15 -9.41
CA THR A 115 3.15 -7.91 -10.36
C THR A 115 3.85 -9.17 -10.88
N ASN A 116 5.17 -9.12 -11.10
CA ASN A 116 5.96 -10.28 -11.49
C ASN A 116 6.03 -11.34 -10.37
N VAL A 117 6.12 -10.92 -9.11
CA VAL A 117 6.08 -11.82 -7.94
C VAL A 117 4.72 -12.50 -7.83
N ALA A 118 3.64 -11.76 -8.08
CA ALA A 118 2.28 -12.29 -8.08
C ALA A 118 2.10 -13.36 -9.17
N ALA A 119 2.55 -13.09 -10.41
CA ALA A 119 2.53 -14.04 -11.52
C ALA A 119 3.36 -15.29 -11.23
N ASN A 120 4.58 -15.11 -10.70
CA ASN A 120 5.46 -16.21 -10.31
C ASN A 120 4.82 -17.10 -9.24
N LEU A 121 4.21 -16.49 -8.22
CA LEU A 121 3.52 -17.22 -7.15
C LEU A 121 2.33 -18.02 -7.71
N TYR A 122 1.52 -17.40 -8.57
CA TYR A 122 0.42 -18.06 -9.23
C TYR A 122 0.90 -19.26 -10.08
N ASN A 123 1.84 -19.04 -10.98
CA ASN A 123 2.34 -20.08 -11.88
C ASN A 123 2.97 -21.28 -11.15
N LYS A 124 3.62 -21.02 -10.01
CA LYS A 124 4.24 -22.08 -9.19
C LYS A 124 3.26 -22.81 -8.28
N THR A 125 2.17 -22.18 -7.87
CA THR A 125 1.32 -22.73 -6.81
C THR A 125 -0.15 -22.89 -7.19
N GLY A 126 -0.68 -22.07 -8.08
CA GLY A 126 -2.11 -22.00 -8.38
C GLY A 126 -3.00 -21.52 -7.22
N LYS A 127 -2.39 -20.96 -6.15
CA LYS A 127 -3.09 -20.69 -4.89
C LYS A 127 -3.54 -19.25 -4.70
N VAL A 128 -3.21 -18.36 -5.63
CA VAL A 128 -3.56 -16.94 -5.56
C VAL A 128 -4.24 -16.48 -6.85
N GLN A 129 -5.05 -15.44 -6.72
CA GLN A 129 -5.64 -14.72 -7.83
C GLN A 129 -5.30 -13.23 -7.71
N LEU A 130 -5.16 -12.56 -8.83
CA LEU A 130 -4.98 -11.11 -8.93
C LEU A 130 -6.32 -10.43 -8.65
N LEU A 131 -6.38 -9.57 -7.64
CA LEU A 131 -7.59 -8.83 -7.26
C LEU A 131 -7.69 -7.46 -7.90
N ALA A 132 -6.57 -6.73 -7.91
CA ALA A 132 -6.49 -5.38 -8.47
C ALA A 132 -5.05 -5.03 -8.84
N LEU A 133 -4.89 -4.19 -9.87
CA LEU A 133 -3.66 -3.45 -10.13
C LEU A 133 -3.73 -2.16 -9.32
N ASN A 134 -2.66 -1.83 -8.59
CA ASN A 134 -2.66 -0.68 -7.68
C ASN A 134 -1.56 0.34 -7.95
N THR A 135 -0.55 0.01 -8.75
CA THR A 135 0.59 0.89 -9.00
C THR A 135 1.12 0.67 -10.42
N LEU A 136 1.16 1.71 -11.22
CA LEU A 136 1.81 1.68 -12.54
C LEU A 136 3.34 1.73 -12.40
N GLY A 137 4.07 2.03 -13.47
CA GLY A 137 5.50 2.26 -13.43
C GLY A 137 5.85 3.42 -12.50
N VAL A 138 6.94 3.25 -11.75
CA VAL A 138 7.43 4.23 -10.76
C VAL A 138 8.94 4.46 -10.90
N LEU A 139 9.52 4.08 -12.05
CA LEU A 139 10.95 4.19 -12.31
C LEU A 139 11.24 5.48 -13.08
N HIS A 140 12.25 6.20 -12.64
CA HIS A 140 12.69 7.47 -13.22
C HIS A 140 14.19 7.46 -13.48
N ILE A 141 14.62 8.02 -14.61
CA ILE A 141 16.01 8.38 -14.85
C ILE A 141 16.23 9.80 -14.33
N LEU A 142 17.09 9.91 -13.32
CA LEU A 142 17.51 11.21 -12.77
C LEU A 142 18.85 11.62 -13.37
N GLU A 143 19.03 12.92 -13.61
CA GLU A 143 20.24 13.50 -14.13
C GLU A 143 20.72 14.70 -13.31
N ASN A 144 22.01 14.70 -12.96
CA ASN A 144 22.73 15.86 -12.50
C ASN A 144 23.35 16.55 -13.74
N GLY A 145 22.51 17.33 -14.46
CA GLY A 145 22.84 17.89 -15.76
C GLY A 145 21.58 18.20 -16.59
N ASP A 146 21.75 18.39 -17.91
CA ASP A 146 20.68 18.75 -18.84
C ASP A 146 20.83 18.08 -20.23
N THR A 147 21.49 16.92 -20.30
CA THR A 147 21.88 16.26 -21.56
C THR A 147 20.97 15.11 -21.98
N VAL A 148 20.16 14.57 -21.06
CA VAL A 148 19.25 13.44 -21.30
C VAL A 148 17.81 13.93 -21.36
N ASN A 149 17.15 13.82 -22.52
CA ASN A 149 15.75 14.17 -22.71
C ASN A 149 14.91 12.98 -23.21
N SER A 150 15.59 11.88 -23.53
CA SER A 150 15.00 10.61 -23.94
C SER A 150 15.96 9.47 -23.60
N LEU A 151 15.48 8.22 -23.63
CA LEU A 151 16.34 7.06 -23.42
C LEU A 151 17.45 6.96 -24.48
N ALA A 152 17.21 7.41 -25.71
CA ALA A 152 18.23 7.39 -26.78
C ALA A 152 19.47 8.25 -26.43
N ASP A 153 19.33 9.26 -25.57
CA ASP A 153 20.43 10.12 -25.14
C ASP A 153 21.36 9.44 -24.13
N LEU A 154 21.01 8.23 -23.67
CA LEU A 154 21.88 7.41 -22.79
C LEU A 154 23.04 6.74 -23.54
N SER A 155 23.07 6.78 -24.87
CA SER A 155 24.15 6.21 -25.68
C SER A 155 25.51 6.72 -25.25
N GLY A 156 26.42 5.79 -24.91
CA GLY A 156 27.79 6.06 -24.46
C GLY A 156 27.90 6.62 -23.05
N LYS A 157 26.81 6.66 -22.27
CA LYS A 157 26.80 7.17 -20.89
C LYS A 157 26.86 6.03 -19.88
N THR A 158 27.29 6.35 -18.66
CA THR A 158 27.19 5.47 -17.49
C THR A 158 25.89 5.76 -16.75
N LEU A 159 25.05 4.74 -16.57
CA LEU A 159 23.80 4.78 -15.82
C LEU A 159 23.92 3.90 -14.56
N TYR A 160 23.77 4.48 -13.38
CA TYR A 160 23.68 3.73 -12.14
C TYR A 160 22.26 3.23 -11.93
N ALA A 161 22.08 1.92 -11.84
CA ALA A 161 20.77 1.29 -11.72
C ALA A 161 20.69 0.35 -10.51
N ILE A 162 19.49 -0.08 -10.19
CA ILE A 162 19.18 -0.92 -9.03
C ILE A 162 18.46 -2.20 -9.44
N ASN A 163 18.48 -3.20 -8.55
CA ASN A 163 17.70 -4.44 -8.67
C ASN A 163 17.99 -5.24 -9.95
N GLN A 164 19.28 -5.50 -10.24
CA GLN A 164 19.70 -6.42 -11.30
C GLN A 164 19.03 -7.79 -11.15
N GLY A 165 18.68 -8.43 -12.24
CA GLY A 165 18.01 -9.75 -12.27
C GLY A 165 16.54 -9.69 -11.90
N THR A 166 15.92 -8.50 -11.92
CA THR A 166 14.51 -8.33 -11.60
C THR A 166 13.75 -7.62 -12.74
N ASN A 167 12.43 -7.47 -12.57
CA ASN A 167 11.59 -6.71 -13.51
C ASN A 167 12.11 -5.30 -13.81
N THR A 168 12.87 -4.69 -12.91
CA THR A 168 13.48 -3.37 -13.10
C THR A 168 14.50 -3.38 -14.25
N GLU A 169 15.38 -4.38 -14.29
CA GLU A 169 16.34 -4.58 -15.39
C GLU A 169 15.60 -4.90 -16.69
N TYR A 170 14.68 -5.88 -16.68
CA TYR A 170 13.98 -6.30 -17.89
C TYR A 170 13.20 -5.19 -18.57
N VAL A 171 12.59 -4.30 -17.79
CA VAL A 171 11.89 -3.12 -18.31
C VAL A 171 12.88 -2.11 -18.90
N LEU A 172 13.99 -1.84 -18.20
CA LEU A 172 15.02 -0.93 -18.71
C LEU A 172 15.58 -1.43 -20.04
N ASP A 173 15.97 -2.71 -20.13
CA ASP A 173 16.53 -3.33 -21.33
C ASP A 173 15.54 -3.30 -22.50
N TYR A 174 14.27 -3.60 -22.23
CA TYR A 174 13.20 -3.48 -23.22
C TYR A 174 13.08 -2.05 -23.75
N LEU A 175 13.02 -1.05 -22.87
CA LEU A 175 12.85 0.34 -23.26
C LEU A 175 14.07 0.92 -23.98
N LEU A 176 15.31 0.53 -23.57
CA LEU A 176 16.53 0.88 -24.29
C LEU A 176 16.51 0.29 -25.70
N THR A 177 16.11 -0.98 -25.84
CA THR A 177 16.00 -1.66 -27.15
C THR A 177 14.96 -0.96 -28.04
N GLN A 178 13.79 -0.57 -27.50
CA GLN A 178 12.78 0.18 -28.24
C GLN A 178 13.27 1.58 -28.65
N SER A 179 14.21 2.15 -27.88
CA SER A 179 14.85 3.44 -28.18
C SER A 179 16.03 3.32 -29.17
N GLY A 180 16.29 2.10 -29.68
CA GLY A 180 17.35 1.82 -30.66
C GLY A 180 18.74 1.61 -30.05
N LEU A 181 18.82 1.38 -28.76
CA LEU A 181 20.06 1.07 -28.04
C LEU A 181 20.15 -0.41 -27.68
N ASP A 182 21.37 -0.93 -27.74
CA ASP A 182 21.69 -2.24 -27.16
C ASP A 182 22.09 -2.05 -25.68
N PRO A 183 21.30 -2.57 -24.72
CA PRO A 183 21.58 -2.38 -23.30
C PRO A 183 22.94 -2.97 -22.84
N GLU A 184 23.50 -3.94 -23.57
CA GLU A 184 24.79 -4.55 -23.22
C GLU A 184 26.01 -3.75 -23.73
N THR A 185 25.84 -2.96 -24.81
CA THR A 185 26.97 -2.34 -25.49
C THR A 185 26.87 -0.81 -25.60
N ASP A 186 25.67 -0.23 -25.66
CA ASP A 186 25.49 1.19 -25.90
C ASP A 186 25.36 2.02 -24.64
N VAL A 187 25.08 1.38 -23.46
CA VAL A 187 24.96 2.04 -22.16
C VAL A 187 25.81 1.27 -21.13
N ASP A 188 26.67 2.00 -20.40
CA ASP A 188 27.42 1.39 -19.30
C ASP A 188 26.55 1.35 -18.03
N ILE A 189 25.79 0.25 -17.83
CA ILE A 189 24.88 0.11 -16.69
C ILE A 189 25.62 -0.44 -15.47
N GLN A 190 25.68 0.34 -14.40
CA GLN A 190 26.33 0.03 -13.14
C GLN A 190 25.30 -0.33 -12.05
N TRP A 191 25.12 -1.62 -11.79
CA TRP A 191 24.17 -2.12 -10.82
C TRP A 191 24.67 -1.98 -9.37
N LYS A 192 23.88 -1.34 -8.50
CA LYS A 192 24.19 -1.09 -7.09
C LYS A 192 22.97 -1.22 -6.19
N ALA A 193 23.19 -1.18 -4.87
CA ALA A 193 22.10 -1.10 -3.90
C ALA A 193 21.37 0.24 -3.98
N SER A 194 20.05 0.23 -3.76
CA SER A 194 19.20 1.43 -3.89
C SER A 194 19.65 2.58 -2.99
N GLU A 195 20.04 2.28 -1.74
CA GLU A 195 20.52 3.26 -0.77
C GLU A 195 21.86 3.87 -1.22
N GLU A 196 22.73 3.08 -1.86
CA GLU A 196 24.00 3.56 -2.39
C GLU A 196 23.77 4.52 -3.54
N VAL A 197 22.96 4.15 -4.55
CA VAL A 197 22.63 5.00 -5.69
C VAL A 197 21.96 6.29 -5.24
N THR A 198 20.98 6.18 -4.34
CA THR A 198 20.28 7.35 -3.77
C THR A 198 21.26 8.32 -3.10
N SER A 199 22.20 7.79 -2.30
CA SER A 199 23.18 8.62 -1.60
C SER A 199 24.18 9.28 -2.54
N LEU A 200 24.71 8.54 -3.52
CA LEU A 200 25.66 9.06 -4.52
C LEU A 200 25.02 10.17 -5.37
N MET A 201 23.79 9.96 -5.82
CA MET A 201 23.06 10.93 -6.63
C MET A 201 22.70 12.19 -5.85
N ALA A 202 22.23 12.02 -4.60
CA ALA A 202 21.93 13.14 -3.70
C ALA A 202 23.19 13.96 -3.36
N ALA A 203 24.37 13.33 -3.30
CA ALA A 203 25.65 13.99 -3.09
C ALA A 203 26.23 14.65 -4.36
N GLY A 204 25.66 14.38 -5.55
CA GLY A 204 26.19 14.84 -6.84
C GLY A 204 27.50 14.13 -7.23
N GLU A 205 27.71 12.91 -6.74
CA GLU A 205 28.90 12.10 -7.05
C GLU A 205 28.74 11.25 -8.32
N ILE A 206 27.52 11.14 -8.82
CA ILE A 206 27.16 10.49 -10.08
C ILE A 206 26.25 11.40 -10.89
N ASP A 207 26.29 11.27 -12.24
CA ASP A 207 25.56 12.16 -13.15
C ASP A 207 24.19 11.59 -13.55
N LEU A 208 24.06 10.25 -13.62
CA LEU A 208 22.84 9.57 -14.09
C LEU A 208 22.53 8.37 -13.21
N CYS A 209 21.25 8.25 -12.83
CA CYS A 209 20.78 7.04 -12.16
C CYS A 209 19.32 6.70 -12.53
N MET A 210 18.97 5.44 -12.35
CA MET A 210 17.57 4.95 -12.37
C MET A 210 17.13 4.59 -10.96
N LEU A 211 16.09 5.26 -10.46
CA LEU A 211 15.53 5.03 -9.13
C LEU A 211 14.00 4.98 -9.19
N PRO A 212 13.37 4.21 -8.31
CA PRO A 212 11.92 4.26 -8.11
C PRO A 212 11.53 5.41 -7.18
N VAL A 213 10.28 5.85 -7.25
CA VAL A 213 9.63 6.61 -6.18
C VAL A 213 9.48 5.68 -4.96
N PRO A 214 9.75 6.11 -3.70
CA PRO A 214 10.08 7.48 -3.26
C PRO A 214 11.60 7.82 -3.23
N ALA A 215 12.49 6.92 -3.66
CA ALA A 215 13.94 7.18 -3.66
C ALA A 215 14.28 8.34 -4.60
N ALA A 216 13.73 8.37 -5.82
CA ALA A 216 13.87 9.47 -6.77
C ALA A 216 13.44 10.81 -6.14
N THR A 217 12.25 10.85 -5.53
CA THR A 217 11.73 12.04 -4.84
C THR A 217 12.65 12.51 -3.70
N THR A 218 13.27 11.56 -2.99
CA THR A 218 14.23 11.87 -1.92
C THR A 218 15.47 12.55 -2.48
N VAL A 219 16.00 12.07 -3.60
CA VAL A 219 17.15 12.71 -4.29
C VAL A 219 16.80 14.12 -4.73
N LEU A 220 15.68 14.29 -5.45
CA LEU A 220 15.22 15.60 -5.95
C LEU A 220 15.01 16.62 -4.82
N ALA A 221 14.56 16.18 -3.66
CA ALA A 221 14.39 17.04 -2.48
C ALA A 221 15.72 17.43 -1.82
N GLN A 222 16.78 16.61 -1.94
CA GLN A 222 18.08 16.84 -1.32
C GLN A 222 19.06 17.58 -2.22
N ASN A 223 18.98 17.38 -3.53
CA ASN A 223 19.91 17.98 -4.49
C ASN A 223 19.12 18.72 -5.57
N PRO A 224 19.06 20.08 -5.52
CA PRO A 224 18.32 20.88 -6.49
C PRO A 224 18.97 20.95 -7.89
N ASP A 225 20.21 20.48 -8.05
CA ASP A 225 20.90 20.40 -9.33
C ASP A 225 20.50 19.14 -10.13
N VAL A 226 19.86 18.17 -9.44
CA VAL A 226 19.34 16.96 -10.06
C VAL A 226 17.92 17.20 -10.56
N ARG A 227 17.65 16.72 -11.78
CA ARG A 227 16.31 16.74 -12.37
C ARG A 227 15.80 15.33 -12.66
N ASP A 228 14.49 15.20 -12.75
CA ASP A 228 13.82 14.05 -13.36
C ASP A 228 13.94 14.21 -14.88
N ALA A 229 14.76 13.34 -15.48
CA ALA A 229 15.09 13.46 -16.90
C ALA A 229 14.13 12.62 -17.77
N VAL A 230 13.78 11.40 -17.34
CA VAL A 230 12.86 10.49 -18.06
C VAL A 230 12.00 9.71 -17.07
N ASP A 231 10.68 9.82 -17.19
CA ASP A 231 9.74 8.90 -16.58
C ASP A 231 9.63 7.63 -17.47
N LEU A 232 9.94 6.46 -16.92
CA LEU A 232 9.89 5.21 -17.68
C LEU A 232 8.46 4.76 -18.01
N SER A 233 7.43 5.29 -17.34
CA SER A 233 6.02 5.04 -17.68
C SER A 233 5.63 5.82 -18.94
N ASP A 234 6.10 7.05 -19.08
CA ASP A 234 5.93 7.83 -20.28
C ASP A 234 6.71 7.20 -21.45
N ALA A 235 7.96 6.78 -21.20
CA ALA A 235 8.78 6.08 -22.20
C ALA A 235 8.13 4.75 -22.65
N TRP A 236 7.48 4.01 -21.74
CA TRP A 236 6.71 2.81 -22.09
C TRP A 236 5.57 3.15 -23.05
N THR A 237 4.81 4.17 -22.76
CA THR A 237 3.70 4.62 -23.61
C THR A 237 4.20 5.08 -24.97
N GLU A 238 5.28 5.85 -25.01
CA GLU A 238 5.90 6.37 -26.24
C GLU A 238 6.54 5.27 -27.11
N SER A 239 7.02 4.19 -26.51
CA SER A 239 7.58 3.05 -27.24
C SER A 239 6.53 2.31 -28.09
N GLY A 240 5.24 2.59 -27.89
CA GLY A 240 4.14 1.89 -28.52
C GLY A 240 3.92 0.49 -27.96
N ALA A 241 4.50 0.18 -26.81
CA ALA A 241 4.24 -1.06 -26.10
C ALA A 241 2.74 -1.20 -25.84
N ALA A 242 2.18 -2.36 -26.18
CA ALA A 242 0.79 -2.62 -25.86
C ALA A 242 0.62 -2.88 -24.35
N GLY A 243 -0.56 -2.52 -23.83
CA GLY A 243 -0.91 -2.78 -22.43
C GLY A 243 -0.29 -1.81 -21.43
N THR A 244 -0.41 -2.16 -20.16
CA THR A 244 -0.12 -1.25 -19.05
C THR A 244 1.16 -1.67 -18.35
N PHE A 245 2.12 -0.77 -18.25
CA PHE A 245 3.30 -0.95 -17.40
C PHE A 245 2.88 -0.85 -15.93
N THR A 246 2.66 -2.00 -15.29
CA THR A 246 2.13 -2.08 -13.93
C THR A 246 3.10 -2.80 -13.02
N MET A 247 3.60 -2.12 -12.01
CA MET A 247 4.59 -2.67 -11.08
C MET A 247 3.99 -3.24 -9.80
N GLY A 248 2.79 -2.81 -9.41
CA GLY A 248 2.14 -3.24 -8.17
C GLY A 248 0.72 -3.75 -8.37
N CYS A 249 0.35 -4.72 -7.53
CA CYS A 249 -0.98 -5.32 -7.51
C CYS A 249 -1.34 -5.80 -6.10
N VAL A 250 -2.61 -6.19 -5.93
CA VAL A 250 -3.08 -6.97 -4.78
C VAL A 250 -3.50 -8.34 -5.26
N VAL A 251 -3.10 -9.38 -4.52
CA VAL A 251 -3.55 -10.75 -4.72
C VAL A 251 -4.36 -11.25 -3.53
N VAL A 252 -5.22 -12.23 -3.77
CA VAL A 252 -5.97 -12.97 -2.74
C VAL A 252 -5.64 -14.45 -2.84
N ARG A 253 -5.65 -15.17 -1.72
CA ARG A 253 -5.65 -16.64 -1.76
C ARG A 253 -6.95 -17.12 -2.38
N THR A 254 -6.84 -18.04 -3.36
CA THR A 254 -7.99 -18.60 -4.07
C THR A 254 -9.02 -19.21 -3.12
N GLU A 255 -8.57 -19.94 -2.09
CA GLU A 255 -9.43 -20.53 -1.07
C GLU A 255 -10.23 -19.45 -0.29
N PHE A 256 -9.54 -18.38 0.16
CA PHE A 256 -10.20 -17.28 0.86
C PHE A 256 -11.25 -16.58 0.00
N ALA A 257 -10.93 -16.33 -1.28
CA ALA A 257 -11.87 -15.71 -2.21
C ALA A 257 -13.14 -16.55 -2.44
N GLN A 258 -13.01 -17.88 -2.42
CA GLN A 258 -14.14 -18.79 -2.56
C GLN A 258 -14.99 -18.88 -1.28
N GLU A 259 -14.35 -18.84 -0.11
CA GLU A 259 -15.03 -18.95 1.18
C GLU A 259 -15.66 -17.62 1.64
N HIS A 260 -15.08 -16.49 1.26
CA HIS A 260 -15.45 -15.15 1.71
C HIS A 260 -15.61 -14.12 0.57
N PRO A 261 -16.48 -14.39 -0.44
CA PRO A 261 -16.61 -13.51 -1.60
C PRO A 261 -17.12 -12.10 -1.23
N GLU A 262 -17.96 -11.98 -0.19
CA GLU A 262 -18.42 -10.68 0.31
C GLU A 262 -17.27 -9.87 0.90
N ALA A 263 -16.38 -10.49 1.69
CA ALA A 263 -15.22 -9.82 2.24
C ALA A 263 -14.23 -9.35 1.16
N VAL A 264 -14.13 -10.09 0.05
CA VAL A 264 -13.34 -9.66 -1.12
C VAL A 264 -13.97 -8.44 -1.80
N SER A 265 -15.30 -8.44 -1.97
CA SER A 265 -16.04 -7.32 -2.55
C SER A 265 -15.90 -6.05 -1.71
N ASP A 266 -16.06 -6.18 -0.39
CA ASP A 266 -15.89 -5.08 0.56
C ASP A 266 -14.48 -4.52 0.52
N PHE A 267 -13.45 -5.40 0.54
CA PHE A 267 -12.06 -4.99 0.41
C PHE A 267 -11.81 -4.18 -0.86
N LEU A 268 -12.31 -4.64 -2.02
CA LEU A 268 -12.11 -3.93 -3.28
C LEU A 268 -12.69 -2.52 -3.24
N ALA A 269 -13.91 -2.36 -2.70
CA ALA A 269 -14.57 -1.05 -2.58
C ALA A 269 -13.83 -0.13 -1.61
N GLU A 270 -13.42 -0.63 -0.44
CA GLU A 270 -12.70 0.12 0.58
C GLU A 270 -11.28 0.49 0.13
N TYR A 271 -10.62 -0.40 -0.61
CA TYR A 271 -9.26 -0.16 -1.13
C TYR A 271 -9.27 0.89 -2.26
N GLU A 272 -10.26 0.82 -3.17
CA GLU A 272 -10.46 1.86 -4.18
C GLU A 272 -10.70 3.23 -3.54
N ALA A 273 -11.59 3.30 -2.54
CA ALA A 273 -11.85 4.53 -1.80
C ALA A 273 -10.59 5.07 -1.11
N SER A 274 -9.77 4.18 -0.53
CA SER A 274 -8.49 4.52 0.10
C SER A 274 -7.51 5.13 -0.91
N ILE A 275 -7.31 4.50 -2.07
CA ILE A 275 -6.45 5.02 -3.13
C ILE A 275 -6.92 6.40 -3.59
N ASN A 276 -8.22 6.57 -3.83
CA ASN A 276 -8.80 7.84 -4.27
C ASN A 276 -8.59 8.93 -3.22
N PHE A 277 -8.81 8.65 -1.93
CA PHE A 277 -8.55 9.59 -0.84
C PHE A 277 -7.09 10.08 -0.83
N ILE A 278 -6.12 9.15 -0.95
CA ILE A 278 -4.68 9.49 -0.95
C ILE A 278 -4.32 10.40 -2.14
N LYS A 279 -4.95 10.18 -3.30
CA LYS A 279 -4.72 11.00 -4.52
C LYS A 279 -5.40 12.36 -4.44
N ASP A 280 -6.60 12.43 -3.86
CA ASP A 280 -7.42 13.65 -3.81
C ASP A 280 -6.93 14.61 -2.71
N ASP A 281 -6.39 14.08 -1.60
CA ASP A 281 -5.80 14.86 -0.50
C ASP A 281 -4.40 14.33 -0.17
N PRO A 282 -3.37 14.71 -0.96
CA PRO A 282 -2.00 14.25 -0.74
C PRO A 282 -1.40 14.65 0.61
N GLU A 283 -1.86 15.75 1.23
CA GLU A 283 -1.39 16.17 2.56
C GLU A 283 -1.90 15.22 3.65
N ALA A 284 -3.22 14.98 3.69
CA ALA A 284 -3.81 14.03 4.63
C ALA A 284 -3.35 12.60 4.35
N GLY A 285 -3.24 12.20 3.06
CA GLY A 285 -2.72 10.91 2.65
C GLY A 285 -1.29 10.67 3.13
N ALA A 286 -0.42 11.65 2.97
CA ALA A 286 0.98 11.57 3.40
C ALA A 286 1.11 11.41 4.92
N ALA A 287 0.26 12.09 5.69
CA ALA A 287 0.24 11.94 7.15
C ALA A 287 -0.13 10.50 7.57
N LEU A 288 -1.11 9.89 6.90
CA LEU A 288 -1.48 8.49 7.15
C LEU A 288 -0.37 7.52 6.72
N ILE A 289 0.26 7.75 5.56
CA ILE A 289 1.37 6.92 5.06
C ILE A 289 2.54 6.90 6.04
N GLU A 290 2.90 8.06 6.65
CA GLU A 290 3.90 8.13 7.73
C GLU A 290 3.40 7.44 9.00
N GLN A 291 2.15 7.69 9.41
CA GLN A 291 1.55 7.10 10.61
C GLN A 291 1.65 5.57 10.62
N TYR A 292 1.40 4.93 9.46
CA TYR A 292 1.48 3.48 9.31
C TYR A 292 2.86 2.96 8.92
N GLY A 293 3.87 3.84 8.84
CA GLY A 293 5.26 3.46 8.57
C GLY A 293 5.52 2.97 7.14
N ILE A 294 4.60 3.22 6.20
CA ILE A 294 4.72 2.80 4.79
C ILE A 294 5.83 3.60 4.09
N VAL A 295 5.93 4.90 4.39
CA VAL A 295 7.05 5.78 4.05
C VAL A 295 7.49 6.50 5.32
N PRO A 296 8.81 6.64 5.58
CA PRO A 296 9.30 7.10 6.88
C PRO A 296 8.94 8.54 7.27
N LYS A 297 8.57 9.39 6.30
CA LYS A 297 8.28 10.82 6.53
C LYS A 297 7.15 11.31 5.63
N ALA A 298 6.17 12.00 6.22
CA ALA A 298 5.05 12.59 5.49
C ALA A 298 5.50 13.53 4.36
N ALA A 299 6.53 14.33 4.57
CA ALA A 299 7.04 15.24 3.53
C ALA A 299 7.57 14.47 2.29
N ILE A 300 8.20 13.30 2.47
CA ILE A 300 8.64 12.43 1.38
C ILE A 300 7.41 11.79 0.72
N ALA A 301 6.48 11.28 1.51
CA ALA A 301 5.25 10.68 1.00
C ALA A 301 4.43 11.69 0.18
N GLN A 302 4.26 12.91 0.67
CA GLN A 302 3.52 13.98 0.00
C GLN A 302 4.13 14.34 -1.36
N ALA A 303 5.45 14.44 -1.43
CA ALA A 303 6.17 14.70 -2.68
C ALA A 303 6.13 13.48 -3.63
N ALA A 304 6.06 12.26 -3.09
CA ALA A 304 6.03 11.02 -3.85
C ALA A 304 4.64 10.69 -4.43
N ILE A 305 3.54 11.05 -3.76
CA ILE A 305 2.16 10.71 -4.15
C ILE A 305 1.86 11.04 -5.63
N PRO A 306 2.18 12.22 -6.16
CA PRO A 306 1.89 12.55 -7.56
C PRO A 306 2.64 11.67 -8.58
N GLN A 307 3.80 11.13 -8.19
CA GLN A 307 4.69 10.31 -9.03
C GLN A 307 4.57 8.81 -8.73
N ALA A 308 3.83 8.44 -7.68
CA ALA A 308 3.65 7.04 -7.29
C ALA A 308 2.70 6.26 -8.22
N ASN A 309 2.11 6.94 -9.19
CA ASN A 309 1.26 6.35 -10.23
C ASN A 309 0.24 5.35 -9.66
N MET A 310 -0.36 5.71 -8.50
CA MET A 310 -1.38 4.88 -7.86
C MET A 310 -2.65 4.83 -8.69
N ILE A 311 -3.12 3.62 -8.94
CA ILE A 311 -4.34 3.32 -9.68
C ILE A 311 -5.19 2.31 -8.92
N PHE A 312 -6.42 2.14 -9.37
CA PHE A 312 -7.24 0.99 -9.03
C PHE A 312 -7.87 0.43 -10.31
N VAL A 313 -7.48 -0.78 -10.68
CA VAL A 313 -8.06 -1.51 -11.81
C VAL A 313 -8.37 -2.92 -11.35
N ALA A 314 -9.64 -3.31 -11.39
CA ALA A 314 -10.13 -4.61 -10.97
C ALA A 314 -10.97 -5.29 -12.07
N GLY A 315 -11.33 -6.54 -11.87
CA GLY A 315 -12.15 -7.30 -12.81
C GLY A 315 -11.45 -7.57 -14.16
N ALA A 316 -12.19 -7.55 -15.25
CA ALA A 316 -11.69 -7.91 -16.58
C ALA A 316 -10.60 -6.95 -17.10
N ASP A 317 -10.62 -5.69 -16.67
CA ASP A 317 -9.67 -4.67 -17.12
C ASP A 317 -8.24 -4.92 -16.64
N MET A 318 -8.05 -5.75 -15.60
CA MET A 318 -6.73 -6.21 -15.17
C MET A 318 -5.97 -6.96 -16.26
N LYS A 319 -6.64 -7.55 -17.24
CA LYS A 319 -6.01 -8.24 -18.38
C LYS A 319 -5.16 -7.32 -19.26
N SER A 320 -5.28 -6.00 -19.10
CA SER A 320 -4.39 -5.01 -19.74
C SER A 320 -2.92 -5.21 -19.39
N ILE A 321 -2.61 -5.90 -18.28
CA ILE A 321 -1.24 -6.22 -17.86
C ILE A 321 -0.57 -7.32 -18.71
N SER A 322 -1.33 -8.08 -19.49
CA SER A 322 -0.79 -9.28 -20.21
C SER A 322 0.41 -8.95 -21.10
N SER A 323 0.39 -7.81 -21.80
CA SER A 323 1.52 -7.40 -22.64
C SER A 323 2.79 -7.08 -21.86
N TYR A 324 2.64 -6.58 -20.63
CA TYR A 324 3.78 -6.40 -19.73
C TYR A 324 4.38 -7.76 -19.34
N TYR A 325 3.55 -8.76 -19.04
CA TYR A 325 4.03 -10.13 -18.81
C TYR A 325 4.69 -10.77 -20.03
N GLU A 326 4.26 -10.43 -21.25
CA GLU A 326 4.92 -10.86 -22.48
C GLU A 326 6.36 -10.32 -22.56
N VAL A 327 6.58 -9.05 -22.18
CA VAL A 327 7.90 -8.45 -22.14
C VAL A 327 8.79 -9.15 -21.11
N LEU A 328 8.28 -9.36 -19.90
CA LEU A 328 9.02 -10.06 -18.85
C LEU A 328 9.34 -11.51 -19.25
N PHE A 329 8.38 -12.21 -19.84
CA PHE A 329 8.55 -13.58 -20.31
C PHE A 329 9.60 -13.70 -21.43
N ALA A 330 9.65 -12.72 -22.34
CA ALA A 330 10.62 -12.69 -23.42
C ALA A 330 12.06 -12.44 -22.90
N ALA A 331 12.19 -11.61 -21.84
CA ALA A 331 13.48 -11.33 -21.21
C ALA A 331 13.95 -12.49 -20.33
N ASP A 332 13.10 -12.94 -19.40
CA ASP A 332 13.38 -14.08 -18.53
C ASP A 332 12.05 -14.77 -18.13
N PRO A 333 11.73 -15.95 -18.70
CA PRO A 333 10.53 -16.70 -18.35
C PRO A 333 10.38 -16.99 -16.84
N GLU A 334 11.48 -17.21 -16.12
CA GLU A 334 11.45 -17.52 -14.69
C GLU A 334 11.05 -16.32 -13.83
N SER A 335 11.19 -15.10 -14.34
CA SER A 335 10.77 -13.87 -13.65
C SER A 335 9.29 -13.86 -13.28
N ILE A 336 8.47 -14.56 -14.09
CA ILE A 336 7.03 -14.73 -13.88
C ILE A 336 6.62 -16.20 -13.65
N GLY A 337 7.60 -17.08 -13.36
CA GLY A 337 7.35 -18.49 -13.01
C GLY A 337 7.17 -19.43 -14.19
N GLY A 338 7.73 -19.11 -15.36
CA GLY A 338 7.88 -20.01 -16.50
C GLY A 338 6.73 -19.97 -17.52
N SER A 339 5.68 -19.21 -17.31
CA SER A 339 4.57 -19.03 -18.27
C SER A 339 3.86 -17.68 -18.04
N ILE A 340 3.23 -17.16 -19.09
CA ILE A 340 2.31 -16.05 -18.98
C ILE A 340 1.06 -16.55 -18.23
N PRO A 341 0.59 -15.86 -17.17
CA PRO A 341 -0.60 -16.29 -16.42
C PRO A 341 -1.83 -16.41 -17.31
N ASP A 342 -2.61 -17.44 -17.09
CA ASP A 342 -3.88 -17.68 -17.80
C ASP A 342 -5.06 -16.91 -17.17
N ASP A 343 -6.26 -17.11 -17.72
CA ASP A 343 -7.48 -16.43 -17.30
C ASP A 343 -7.87 -16.70 -15.82
N ALA A 344 -7.49 -17.84 -15.26
CA ALA A 344 -7.80 -18.20 -13.89
C ALA A 344 -6.98 -17.39 -12.84
N PHE A 345 -5.91 -16.74 -13.29
CA PHE A 345 -5.16 -15.82 -12.47
C PHE A 345 -5.95 -14.57 -12.05
N TYR A 346 -6.87 -14.12 -12.91
CA TYR A 346 -7.61 -12.87 -12.68
C TYR A 346 -8.91 -13.17 -11.90
N TYR A 347 -9.04 -12.55 -10.73
CA TYR A 347 -10.31 -12.60 -10.00
C TYR A 347 -11.35 -11.74 -10.70
N ILE A 348 -12.41 -12.35 -11.16
CA ILE A 348 -13.56 -11.67 -11.77
C ILE A 348 -14.77 -12.11 -10.96
N ALA A 349 -15.37 -11.14 -10.23
CA ALA A 349 -16.60 -11.39 -9.48
C ALA A 349 -17.71 -11.86 -10.45
N GLU A 350 -18.45 -12.91 -10.05
CA GLU A 350 -19.58 -13.43 -10.82
C GLU A 350 -20.80 -12.51 -10.81
#